data_fdbccf914690e11a20d815256a48b204
#
_entry.id   fdbccf914690e11a20d815256a48b204
#
_cell.length_a   1.000
_cell.length_b   1.000
_cell.length_c   1.000
_cell.angle_alpha   90.00
_cell.angle_beta   90.00
_cell.angle_gamma   90.00
#
_symmetry.space_group_name_H-M   'P 1'
#
loop_
_entity.id
_entity.type
_entity.pdbx_description
1 polymer ?
#
loop_
_entity_poly.entity_id
_entity_poly.type
_entity_poly.pdbx_seq_one_letter_code
_entity_poly.pdbx_strand_id
1 'polypeptide(L)'
;YEALKRKASGRVAIKISTGEPGGHNFLQPSLIKDLVQKVSGTIVECNTAYVGKRFTTEEHIQAAKDHGFFDIAKVDIMDSEGEFNIPVKDKKHIQYNIVGTHLKNYDFMINLAHFKGHAMGGFGGVIKNQSIGVASSKGKTYIHTAGKTAETAELWNNLPEQDAFLESMAASAQSVADYFGDNILYI
;
A
#
# COMPACT_ATOMS: atom_id res chain seq x y z
N TYR A 1 -7.17 -14.16 -12.92
CA TYR A 1 -6.81 -13.01 -13.76
C TYR A 1 -7.46 -13.07 -15.14
N GLU A 2 -7.30 -14.14 -15.89
CA GLU A 2 -7.86 -14.27 -17.26
C GLU A 2 -9.38 -14.15 -17.30
N ALA A 3 -10.07 -14.71 -16.32
CA ALA A 3 -11.52 -14.63 -16.21
C ALA A 3 -12.06 -13.19 -16.08
N LEU A 4 -11.25 -12.25 -15.61
CA LEU A 4 -11.63 -10.84 -15.46
C LEU A 4 -11.72 -10.11 -16.79
N LYS A 5 -11.26 -10.71 -17.91
CA LYS A 5 -11.27 -10.13 -19.27
C LYS A 5 -10.63 -8.73 -19.38
N ARG A 6 -9.81 -8.36 -18.41
CA ARG A 6 -9.02 -7.11 -18.39
C ARG A 6 -7.54 -7.47 -18.38
N LYS A 7 -6.77 -6.83 -19.26
CA LYS A 7 -5.32 -7.03 -19.34
C LYS A 7 -4.62 -5.84 -18.68
N ALA A 8 -3.74 -6.14 -17.74
CA ALA A 8 -2.78 -5.17 -17.26
C ALA A 8 -1.81 -4.82 -18.39
N SER A 9 -1.46 -3.56 -18.54
CA SER A 9 -0.58 -3.05 -19.59
C SER A 9 0.38 -1.99 -19.04
N GLY A 10 1.47 -1.76 -19.75
CA GLY A 10 2.51 -0.84 -19.30
C GLY A 10 3.32 -1.41 -18.14
N ARG A 11 3.83 -0.53 -17.28
CA ARG A 11 4.57 -0.89 -16.06
C ARG A 11 3.57 -1.23 -14.97
N VAL A 12 3.52 -2.50 -14.59
CA VAL A 12 2.49 -3.02 -13.67
C VAL A 12 3.02 -3.07 -12.24
N ALA A 13 2.36 -2.35 -11.33
CA ALA A 13 2.53 -2.47 -9.90
C ALA A 13 1.66 -3.61 -9.34
N ILE A 14 2.26 -4.55 -8.62
CA ILE A 14 1.54 -5.56 -7.83
C ILE A 14 1.55 -5.11 -6.38
N LYS A 15 0.47 -4.48 -5.92
CA LYS A 15 0.38 -4.01 -4.54
C LYS A 15 -0.08 -5.14 -3.63
N ILE A 16 0.82 -5.54 -2.76
CA ILE A 16 0.58 -6.55 -1.72
C ILE A 16 1.00 -6.01 -0.34
N SER A 17 0.84 -6.82 0.69
CA SER A 17 1.56 -6.68 1.96
C SER A 17 2.54 -7.84 2.09
N THR A 18 3.83 -7.54 2.15
CA THR A 18 4.92 -8.54 2.21
C THR A 18 5.04 -9.24 3.57
N GLY A 19 4.24 -8.83 4.55
CA GLY A 19 4.21 -9.42 5.89
C GLY A 19 5.24 -8.83 6.86
N GLU A 20 5.03 -9.08 8.15
CA GLU A 20 5.98 -8.69 9.19
C GLU A 20 7.12 -9.72 9.28
N PRO A 21 8.38 -9.28 9.49
CA PRO A 21 9.52 -10.19 9.66
C PRO A 21 9.28 -11.24 10.74
N GLY A 22 9.56 -12.50 10.38
CA GLY A 22 9.30 -13.66 11.25
C GLY A 22 7.84 -14.10 11.31
N GLY A 23 6.92 -13.39 10.63
CA GLY A 23 5.53 -13.81 10.47
C GLY A 23 5.35 -14.77 9.29
N HIS A 24 4.24 -15.52 9.30
CA HIS A 24 3.90 -16.43 8.21
C HIS A 24 2.54 -16.11 7.57
N ASN A 25 1.82 -15.11 8.10
CA ASN A 25 0.47 -14.76 7.69
C ASN A 25 0.48 -13.66 6.61
N PHE A 26 1.07 -13.96 5.46
CA PHE A 26 1.07 -13.11 4.26
C PHE A 26 0.81 -13.96 3.01
N LEU A 27 0.49 -13.33 1.88
CA LEU A 27 0.36 -14.03 0.61
C LEU A 27 1.70 -14.63 0.22
N GLN A 28 1.77 -15.97 0.24
CA GLN A 28 3.00 -16.69 -0.08
C GLN A 28 3.42 -16.41 -1.53
N PRO A 29 4.71 -16.15 -1.80
CA PRO A 29 5.21 -15.92 -3.15
C PRO A 29 4.79 -17.00 -4.14
N SER A 30 4.77 -18.27 -3.73
CA SER A 30 4.35 -19.40 -4.55
C SER A 30 2.91 -19.30 -5.07
N LEU A 31 2.01 -18.66 -4.31
CA LEU A 31 0.60 -18.48 -4.72
C LEU A 31 0.41 -17.41 -5.78
N ILE A 32 1.30 -16.40 -5.82
CA ILE A 32 1.15 -15.24 -6.69
C ILE A 32 2.14 -15.22 -7.85
N LYS A 33 3.15 -16.08 -7.84
CA LYS A 33 4.25 -16.13 -8.81
C LYS A 33 3.75 -16.11 -10.25
N ASP A 34 2.82 -16.98 -10.60
CA ASP A 34 2.34 -17.11 -11.98
C ASP A 34 1.64 -15.84 -12.47
N LEU A 35 0.85 -15.18 -11.60
CA LEU A 35 0.23 -13.90 -11.92
C LEU A 35 1.27 -12.83 -12.13
N VAL A 36 2.19 -12.68 -11.17
CA VAL A 36 3.23 -11.64 -11.18
C VAL A 36 4.11 -11.75 -12.42
N GLN A 37 4.56 -12.98 -12.74
CA GLN A 37 5.40 -13.25 -13.92
C GLN A 37 4.61 -13.06 -15.22
N LYS A 38 3.35 -13.48 -15.27
CA LYS A 38 2.48 -13.33 -16.46
C LYS A 38 2.31 -11.87 -16.88
N VAL A 39 2.22 -10.95 -15.92
CA VAL A 39 2.05 -9.52 -16.20
C VAL A 39 3.37 -8.76 -16.17
N SER A 40 4.51 -9.44 -15.98
CA SER A 40 5.84 -8.84 -15.77
C SER A 40 5.80 -7.74 -14.69
N GLY A 41 5.05 -7.99 -13.61
CA GLY A 41 4.77 -7.02 -12.56
C GLY A 41 5.93 -6.81 -11.61
N THR A 42 6.03 -5.61 -11.05
CA THR A 42 6.89 -5.29 -9.91
C THR A 42 6.05 -5.32 -8.63
N ILE A 43 6.49 -6.04 -7.62
CA ILE A 43 5.86 -6.01 -6.29
C ILE A 43 6.17 -4.67 -5.65
N VAL A 44 5.13 -3.98 -5.16
CA VAL A 44 5.27 -2.64 -4.58
C VAL A 44 4.75 -2.57 -3.14
N GLU A 45 5.49 -1.85 -2.30
CA GLU A 45 5.16 -1.52 -0.91
C GLU A 45 5.58 -0.08 -0.59
N CYS A 46 5.21 0.41 0.59
CA CYS A 46 5.79 1.59 1.23
C CYS A 46 6.16 1.27 2.68
N ASN A 47 7.17 1.95 3.21
CA ASN A 47 7.65 1.80 4.59
C ASN A 47 6.52 1.99 5.61
N THR A 48 6.66 1.39 6.80
CA THR A 48 5.69 1.56 7.89
C THR A 48 5.81 2.95 8.52
N ALA A 49 4.74 3.39 9.21
CA ALA A 49 4.72 4.67 9.94
C ALA A 49 5.22 4.52 11.39
N TYR A 50 5.46 3.32 11.83
CA TYR A 50 5.90 3.01 13.19
C TYR A 50 7.23 2.25 13.16
N VAL A 51 8.01 2.42 14.23
CA VAL A 51 9.31 1.76 14.37
C VAL A 51 9.14 0.24 14.34
N GLY A 52 9.94 -0.42 13.53
CA GLY A 52 9.94 -1.85 13.33
C GLY A 52 10.80 -2.20 12.10
N LYS A 53 10.95 -3.49 11.81
CA LYS A 53 11.83 -3.99 10.73
C LYS A 53 11.30 -3.74 9.30
N ARG A 54 10.37 -2.81 9.12
CA ARG A 54 9.91 -2.27 7.83
C ARG A 54 9.78 -0.76 7.87
N PHE A 55 10.41 -0.13 8.87
CA PHE A 55 10.41 1.32 9.03
C PHE A 55 11.42 1.99 8.09
N THR A 56 12.60 1.39 7.91
CA THR A 56 13.58 1.84 6.93
C THR A 56 13.49 1.02 5.64
N THR A 57 13.88 1.62 4.53
CA THR A 57 13.86 0.95 3.22
C THR A 57 14.75 -0.30 3.19
N GLU A 58 15.93 -0.22 3.80
CA GLU A 58 16.89 -1.33 3.85
C GLU A 58 16.32 -2.53 4.60
N GLU A 59 15.73 -2.30 5.78
CA GLU A 59 15.11 -3.36 6.58
C GLU A 59 13.87 -3.93 5.89
N HIS A 60 13.08 -3.08 5.24
CA HIS A 60 11.89 -3.52 4.49
C HIS A 60 12.26 -4.38 3.29
N ILE A 61 13.29 -4.01 2.54
CA ILE A 61 13.85 -4.82 1.45
C ILE A 61 14.36 -6.15 2.00
N GLN A 62 15.05 -6.15 3.14
CA GLN A 62 15.53 -7.39 3.75
C GLN A 62 14.37 -8.31 4.15
N ALA A 63 13.31 -7.77 4.77
CA ALA A 63 12.10 -8.52 5.10
C ALA A 63 11.45 -9.16 3.85
N ALA A 64 11.37 -8.41 2.75
CA ALA A 64 10.82 -8.93 1.50
C ALA A 64 11.70 -10.03 0.88
N LYS A 65 13.03 -9.95 1.02
CA LYS A 65 13.97 -11.01 0.63
C LYS A 65 13.78 -12.26 1.48
N ASP A 66 13.75 -12.11 2.79
CA ASP A 66 13.59 -13.23 3.74
C ASP A 66 12.28 -13.98 3.51
N HIS A 67 11.26 -13.30 3.02
CA HIS A 67 9.97 -13.88 2.66
C HIS A 67 9.90 -14.45 1.22
N GLY A 68 10.99 -14.36 0.44
CA GLY A 68 11.11 -14.95 -0.89
C GLY A 68 10.46 -14.15 -2.03
N PHE A 69 10.07 -12.90 -1.82
CA PHE A 69 9.44 -12.09 -2.88
C PHE A 69 10.40 -11.74 -4.00
N PHE A 70 11.68 -11.57 -3.70
CA PHE A 70 12.72 -11.31 -4.71
C PHE A 70 12.98 -12.51 -5.64
N ASP A 71 12.58 -13.73 -5.25
CA ASP A 71 12.72 -14.93 -6.08
C ASP A 71 11.69 -14.98 -7.22
N ILE A 72 10.63 -14.19 -7.12
CA ILE A 72 9.53 -14.21 -8.08
C ILE A 72 9.40 -12.95 -8.91
N ALA A 73 9.84 -11.79 -8.40
CA ALA A 73 9.76 -10.50 -9.08
C ALA A 73 10.73 -9.48 -8.49
N LYS A 74 10.88 -8.36 -9.20
CA LYS A 74 11.44 -7.14 -8.63
C LYS A 74 10.52 -6.62 -7.51
N VAL A 75 11.11 -6.11 -6.42
CA VAL A 75 10.41 -5.45 -5.32
C VAL A 75 10.83 -4.00 -5.26
N ASP A 76 9.88 -3.09 -5.12
CA ASP A 76 10.08 -1.65 -5.04
C ASP A 76 9.38 -1.08 -3.81
N ILE A 77 10.13 -0.38 -2.96
CA ILE A 77 9.62 0.39 -1.83
C ILE A 77 9.39 1.81 -2.34
N MET A 78 8.14 2.12 -2.66
CA MET A 78 7.79 3.30 -3.46
C MET A 78 8.13 4.65 -2.81
N ASP A 79 8.28 4.70 -1.50
CA ASP A 79 8.66 5.91 -0.74
C ASP A 79 10.15 5.97 -0.36
N SER A 80 10.99 5.10 -0.96
CA SER A 80 12.43 5.07 -0.70
C SER A 80 13.17 6.34 -1.14
N GLU A 81 12.68 7.04 -2.16
CA GLU A 81 13.30 8.24 -2.72
C GLU A 81 12.44 9.50 -2.52
N GLY A 82 11.48 9.44 -1.58
CA GLY A 82 10.63 10.57 -1.22
C GLY A 82 9.16 10.34 -1.52
N GLU A 83 8.39 11.43 -1.44
CA GLU A 83 6.94 11.39 -1.47
C GLU A 83 6.35 12.58 -2.24
N PHE A 84 5.09 12.47 -2.64
CA PHE A 84 4.31 13.56 -3.23
C PHE A 84 2.84 13.42 -2.90
N ASN A 85 2.09 14.49 -3.10
CA ASN A 85 0.67 14.55 -2.79
C ASN A 85 -0.17 14.24 -4.04
N ILE A 86 -1.17 13.37 -3.87
CA ILE A 86 -2.25 13.21 -4.84
C ILE A 86 -3.56 13.76 -4.26
N PRO A 87 -4.47 14.29 -5.10
CA PRO A 87 -5.71 14.91 -4.63
C PRO A 87 -6.67 13.87 -4.04
N VAL A 88 -7.43 14.28 -3.03
CA VAL A 88 -8.58 13.55 -2.52
C VAL A 88 -9.86 14.32 -2.85
N LYS A 89 -10.97 13.61 -3.09
CA LYS A 89 -12.30 14.21 -3.32
C LYS A 89 -12.97 14.58 -2.02
N ASP A 90 -13.05 13.62 -1.10
CA ASP A 90 -13.58 13.87 0.24
C ASP A 90 -12.50 14.46 1.15
N LYS A 91 -12.64 15.73 1.47
CA LYS A 91 -11.72 16.51 2.30
C LYS A 91 -12.20 16.69 3.75
N LYS A 92 -13.11 15.85 4.20
CA LYS A 92 -13.65 15.94 5.57
C LYS A 92 -12.54 15.85 6.63
N HIS A 93 -11.57 14.99 6.42
CA HIS A 93 -10.46 14.75 7.34
C HIS A 93 -9.09 15.05 6.73
N ILE A 94 -8.79 14.45 5.58
CA ILE A 94 -7.51 14.61 4.90
C ILE A 94 -7.66 15.52 3.68
N GLN A 95 -6.68 16.40 3.44
CA GLN A 95 -6.74 17.36 2.32
C GLN A 95 -6.11 16.81 1.04
N TYR A 96 -5.22 15.84 1.18
CA TYR A 96 -4.49 15.14 0.13
C TYR A 96 -4.06 13.76 0.64
N ASN A 97 -3.61 12.91 -0.25
CA ASN A 97 -2.97 11.64 0.11
C ASN A 97 -1.47 11.71 -0.22
N ILE A 98 -0.61 11.43 0.75
CA ILE A 98 0.84 11.47 0.61
C ILE A 98 1.32 10.06 0.21
N VAL A 99 1.85 9.92 -0.99
CA VAL A 99 2.27 8.64 -1.56
C VAL A 99 3.74 8.66 -1.96
N GLY A 100 4.35 7.49 -2.10
CA GLY A 100 5.75 7.39 -2.51
C GLY A 100 5.98 7.87 -3.94
N THR A 101 7.13 8.53 -4.20
CA THR A 101 7.48 9.09 -5.51
C THR A 101 7.46 8.05 -6.62
N HIS A 102 7.81 6.80 -6.33
CA HIS A 102 7.84 5.73 -7.32
C HIS A 102 6.46 5.31 -7.83
N LEU A 103 5.36 5.75 -7.20
CA LEU A 103 4.02 5.54 -7.75
C LEU A 103 3.91 6.05 -9.20
N LYS A 104 4.63 7.11 -9.54
CA LYS A 104 4.71 7.69 -10.90
C LYS A 104 5.35 6.74 -11.93
N ASN A 105 6.04 5.71 -11.47
CA ASN A 105 6.71 4.75 -12.35
C ASN A 105 5.76 3.69 -12.91
N TYR A 106 4.49 3.67 -12.50
CA TYR A 106 3.55 2.61 -12.83
C TYR A 106 2.37 3.14 -13.61
N ASP A 107 1.99 2.39 -14.63
CA ASP A 107 0.88 2.70 -15.53
C ASP A 107 -0.38 1.92 -15.17
N PHE A 108 -0.23 0.82 -14.44
CA PHE A 108 -1.32 -0.08 -14.02
C PHE A 108 -1.05 -0.64 -12.63
N MET A 109 -2.09 -0.80 -11.81
CA MET A 109 -1.99 -1.45 -10.50
C MET A 109 -2.87 -2.70 -10.40
N ILE A 110 -2.30 -3.80 -9.93
CA ILE A 110 -3.05 -4.96 -9.43
C ILE A 110 -2.99 -4.90 -7.90
N ASN A 111 -4.11 -4.59 -7.28
CA ASN A 111 -4.27 -4.60 -5.84
C ASN A 111 -4.60 -6.03 -5.39
N LEU A 112 -3.57 -6.76 -4.98
CA LEU A 112 -3.66 -8.16 -4.58
C LEU A 112 -3.67 -8.23 -3.05
N ALA A 113 -4.86 -8.32 -2.47
CA ALA A 113 -5.03 -8.14 -1.04
C ALA A 113 -5.21 -9.46 -0.28
N HIS A 114 -4.48 -9.61 0.81
CA HIS A 114 -4.70 -10.65 1.80
C HIS A 114 -5.81 -10.21 2.76
N PHE A 115 -6.97 -10.86 2.70
CA PHE A 115 -8.10 -10.57 3.59
C PHE A 115 -7.85 -11.13 4.99
N LYS A 116 -7.91 -10.26 6.00
CA LYS A 116 -7.65 -10.62 7.40
C LYS A 116 -8.31 -9.66 8.38
N GLY A 117 -8.47 -10.05 9.65
CA GLY A 117 -8.86 -9.14 10.72
C GLY A 117 -7.86 -8.01 10.93
N HIS A 118 -8.32 -6.85 11.38
CA HIS A 118 -7.49 -5.69 11.69
C HIS A 118 -8.05 -4.91 12.87
N ALA A 119 -7.19 -4.64 13.89
CA ALA A 119 -7.63 -4.04 15.15
C ALA A 119 -8.30 -2.67 14.99
N MET A 120 -7.75 -1.78 14.17
CA MET A 120 -8.28 -0.41 13.97
C MET A 120 -9.32 -0.34 12.85
N GLY A 121 -9.21 -1.17 11.82
CA GLY A 121 -10.07 -1.10 10.63
C GLY A 121 -11.15 -2.18 10.56
N GLY A 122 -11.32 -2.98 11.60
CA GLY A 122 -12.18 -4.16 11.61
C GLY A 122 -11.61 -5.30 10.77
N PHE A 123 -11.33 -5.06 9.49
CA PHE A 123 -10.63 -5.99 8.61
C PHE A 123 -9.64 -5.29 7.68
N GLY A 124 -8.65 -6.03 7.18
CA GLY A 124 -7.74 -5.63 6.12
C GLY A 124 -8.10 -6.35 4.83
N GLY A 125 -8.29 -5.60 3.77
CA GLY A 125 -8.59 -6.08 2.43
C GLY A 125 -8.12 -5.06 1.39
N VAL A 126 -8.76 -5.02 0.22
CA VAL A 126 -8.33 -4.17 -0.90
C VAL A 126 -8.31 -2.68 -0.55
N ILE A 127 -9.32 -2.17 0.18
CA ILE A 127 -9.38 -0.74 0.57
C ILE A 127 -8.16 -0.38 1.43
N LYS A 128 -7.88 -1.16 2.47
CA LYS A 128 -6.72 -0.92 3.34
C LYS A 128 -5.39 -1.08 2.59
N ASN A 129 -5.26 -2.10 1.74
CA ASN A 129 -4.06 -2.32 0.95
C ASN A 129 -3.81 -1.16 -0.03
N GLN A 130 -4.86 -0.58 -0.59
CA GLN A 130 -4.80 0.55 -1.51
C GLN A 130 -4.54 1.88 -0.80
N SER A 131 -5.14 2.12 0.35
CA SER A 131 -4.97 3.35 1.13
C SER A 131 -3.65 3.32 1.91
N ILE A 132 -3.65 2.67 3.06
CA ILE A 132 -2.48 2.59 3.96
C ILE A 132 -1.28 1.96 3.26
N GLY A 133 -1.50 0.94 2.41
CA GLY A 133 -0.42 0.24 1.73
C GLY A 133 0.29 1.06 0.65
N VAL A 134 -0.37 2.02 0.01
CA VAL A 134 0.20 2.88 -1.04
C VAL A 134 0.73 4.21 -0.47
N ALA A 135 0.17 4.66 0.65
CA ALA A 135 0.63 5.85 1.33
C ALA A 135 2.09 5.69 1.79
N SER A 136 2.89 6.76 1.70
CA SER A 136 4.24 6.82 2.28
C SER A 136 4.18 6.69 3.81
N SER A 137 5.33 6.59 4.46
CA SER A 137 5.41 6.58 5.94
C SER A 137 4.65 7.76 6.56
N LYS A 138 4.87 8.98 6.05
CA LYS A 138 4.13 10.19 6.48
C LYS A 138 2.67 10.14 6.08
N GLY A 139 2.36 9.63 4.88
CA GLY A 139 0.98 9.46 4.42
C GLY A 139 0.19 8.49 5.30
N LYS A 140 0.81 7.38 5.72
CA LYS A 140 0.21 6.47 6.70
C LYS A 140 -0.13 7.17 8.00
N THR A 141 0.81 7.98 8.53
CA THR A 141 0.56 8.78 9.74
C THR A 141 -0.61 9.74 9.52
N TYR A 142 -0.61 10.47 8.42
CA TYR A 142 -1.64 11.46 8.10
C TYR A 142 -3.04 10.83 8.00
N ILE A 143 -3.16 9.64 7.42
CA ILE A 143 -4.42 8.89 7.36
C ILE A 143 -4.82 8.40 8.75
N HIS A 144 -3.90 7.79 9.51
CA HIS A 144 -4.19 7.25 10.84
C HIS A 144 -4.57 8.33 11.85
N THR A 145 -4.11 9.55 11.68
CA THR A 145 -4.43 10.69 12.55
C THR A 145 -5.60 11.55 12.03
N ALA A 146 -6.29 11.07 10.98
CA ALA A 146 -7.37 11.81 10.32
C ALA A 146 -6.96 13.26 9.96
N GLY A 147 -5.78 13.41 9.38
CA GLY A 147 -5.27 14.69 8.90
C GLY A 147 -4.64 15.61 9.95
N LYS A 148 -4.51 15.18 11.22
CA LYS A 148 -3.96 16.04 12.28
C LYS A 148 -2.46 16.28 12.12
N THR A 149 -1.70 15.25 11.74
CA THR A 149 -0.25 15.32 11.57
C THR A 149 0.26 14.31 10.55
N ALA A 150 1.38 14.59 9.91
CA ALA A 150 2.15 13.66 9.09
C ALA A 150 3.47 13.24 9.76
N GLU A 151 3.77 13.78 10.95
CA GLU A 151 4.98 13.44 11.70
C GLU A 151 4.85 12.07 12.35
N THR A 152 5.67 11.11 11.91
CA THR A 152 5.57 9.70 12.35
C THR A 152 5.74 9.52 13.84
N ALA A 153 6.57 10.36 14.48
CA ALA A 153 6.76 10.36 15.93
C ALA A 153 5.50 10.74 16.71
N GLU A 154 4.58 11.47 16.09
CA GLU A 154 3.33 11.94 16.69
C GLU A 154 2.12 11.02 16.43
N LEU A 155 2.32 9.92 15.71
CA LEU A 155 1.24 9.00 15.32
C LEU A 155 0.37 8.58 16.51
N TRP A 156 0.97 8.06 17.55
CA TRP A 156 0.26 7.45 18.68
C TRP A 156 -0.40 8.48 19.62
N ASN A 157 0.08 9.73 19.58
CA ASN A 157 -0.46 10.84 20.39
C ASN A 157 -1.68 11.50 19.75
N ASN A 158 -1.97 11.20 18.46
CA ASN A 158 -2.98 11.91 17.67
C ASN A 158 -4.04 10.98 17.06
N LEU A 159 -4.21 9.78 17.58
CA LEU A 159 -5.23 8.86 17.07
C LEU A 159 -6.63 9.48 17.21
N PRO A 160 -7.45 9.46 16.14
CA PRO A 160 -8.81 9.96 16.15
C PRO A 160 -9.80 8.90 16.66
N GLU A 161 -11.06 9.25 16.73
CA GLU A 161 -12.15 8.27 16.78
C GLU A 161 -12.13 7.35 15.55
N GLN A 162 -12.62 6.12 15.72
CA GLN A 162 -12.52 5.07 14.70
C GLN A 162 -13.15 5.50 13.37
N ASP A 163 -14.30 6.14 13.39
CA ASP A 163 -15.01 6.56 12.16
C ASP A 163 -14.17 7.56 11.35
N ALA A 164 -13.52 8.52 12.02
CA ALA A 164 -12.66 9.49 11.34
C ALA A 164 -11.44 8.82 10.67
N PHE A 165 -10.89 7.79 11.30
CA PHE A 165 -9.84 6.97 10.69
C PHE A 165 -10.36 6.20 9.45
N LEU A 166 -11.53 5.54 9.57
CA LEU A 166 -12.13 4.77 8.48
C LEU A 166 -12.49 5.65 7.28
N GLU A 167 -13.07 6.82 7.53
CA GLU A 167 -13.39 7.81 6.50
C GLU A 167 -12.11 8.34 5.80
N SER A 168 -11.06 8.62 6.57
CA SER A 168 -9.76 9.03 6.01
C SER A 168 -9.13 7.93 5.15
N MET A 169 -9.24 6.68 5.60
CA MET A 169 -8.78 5.51 4.85
C MET A 169 -9.57 5.34 3.54
N ALA A 170 -10.89 5.54 3.57
CA ALA A 170 -11.73 5.47 2.38
C ALA A 170 -11.39 6.60 1.38
N ALA A 171 -11.23 7.84 1.84
CA ALA A 171 -10.84 8.98 1.01
C ALA A 171 -9.47 8.77 0.36
N SER A 172 -8.50 8.23 1.10
CA SER A 172 -7.19 7.85 0.58
C SER A 172 -7.27 6.73 -0.46
N ALA A 173 -8.07 5.68 -0.21
CA ALA A 173 -8.27 4.61 -1.19
C ALA A 173 -8.90 5.13 -2.48
N GLN A 174 -9.89 6.02 -2.37
CA GLN A 174 -10.53 6.66 -3.53
C GLN A 174 -9.50 7.47 -4.34
N SER A 175 -8.59 8.20 -3.69
CA SER A 175 -7.58 8.99 -4.39
C SER A 175 -6.64 8.14 -5.24
N VAL A 176 -6.29 6.94 -4.78
CA VAL A 176 -5.46 5.99 -5.54
C VAL A 176 -6.26 5.39 -6.71
N ALA A 177 -7.55 5.07 -6.51
CA ALA A 177 -8.43 4.64 -7.59
C ALA A 177 -8.56 5.72 -8.67
N ASP A 178 -8.76 6.98 -8.27
CA ASP A 178 -8.83 8.11 -9.20
C ASP A 178 -7.50 8.33 -9.96
N TYR A 179 -6.37 8.11 -9.29
CA TYR A 179 -5.04 8.25 -9.91
C TYR A 179 -4.81 7.25 -11.06
N PHE A 180 -5.21 5.99 -10.87
CA PHE A 180 -5.07 4.96 -11.90
C PHE A 180 -6.25 4.90 -12.87
N GLY A 181 -7.42 5.46 -12.50
CA GLY A 181 -8.63 5.39 -13.31
C GLY A 181 -9.01 3.94 -13.63
N ASP A 182 -9.15 3.64 -14.90
CA ASP A 182 -9.46 2.28 -15.35
C ASP A 182 -8.28 1.29 -15.27
N ASN A 183 -7.08 1.77 -14.95
CA ASN A 183 -5.86 0.96 -14.90
C ASN A 183 -5.60 0.34 -13.52
N ILE A 184 -6.65 -0.11 -12.84
CA ILE A 184 -6.55 -0.82 -11.57
C ILE A 184 -7.41 -2.08 -11.56
N LEU A 185 -6.88 -3.17 -11.01
CA LEU A 185 -7.59 -4.43 -10.75
C LEU A 185 -7.52 -4.78 -9.28
N TYR A 186 -8.60 -5.37 -8.78
CA TYR A 186 -8.73 -5.86 -7.41
C TYR A 186 -8.86 -7.37 -7.40
N ILE A 187 -7.96 -8.05 -6.67
CA ILE A 187 -7.90 -9.53 -6.56
C ILE A 187 -7.70 -9.92 -5.10
#